data_0d524f3fedb2549d9ed2536f758a19b7
#
_entry.id   0d524f3fedb2549d9ed2536f758a19b7
#
_cell.length_a   1.000
_cell.length_b   1.000
_cell.length_c   1.000
_cell.angle_alpha   90.00
_cell.angle_beta   90.00
_cell.angle_gamma   90.00
#
_symmetry.space_group_name_H-M   'P 1'
#
loop_
_entity.id
_entity.type
_entity.pdbx_description
1 polymer ?
#
loop_
_entity_poly.entity_id
_entity_poly.type
_entity_poly.pdbx_seq_one_letter_code
_entity_poly.pdbx_strand_id
1 'polypeptide(L)'
;GAAGYTMPLPERDEMFLTKGKMIQDIITLLGGRVAEEIIFNDITTGASQDIKQATGTARAMVTKYGFSEAIGLVNYDNEDDEVFIGIDLAHTKNFSDGVAHTIDAEVKKIIDECYAKAKAILTENIEILHKSAELLIEKERITREEFESLFDAPTETLVLETEV
;
A
#
# COMPACT_ATOMS: atom_id res chain seq x y z
N GLY A 1 -2.59 -10.44 -18.44
CA GLY A 1 -1.77 -11.13 -17.48
C GLY A 1 -0.92 -10.16 -16.68
N ALA A 2 -0.69 -10.43 -15.39
CA ALA A 2 0.20 -9.62 -14.58
C ALA A 2 1.66 -9.88 -15.02
N ALA A 3 2.47 -8.82 -15.07
CA ALA A 3 3.90 -8.93 -15.37
C ALA A 3 4.70 -9.54 -14.21
N GLY A 4 4.14 -9.51 -13.00
CA GLY A 4 4.67 -10.12 -11.79
C GLY A 4 3.63 -10.07 -10.67
N TYR A 5 3.86 -10.81 -9.61
CA TYR A 5 3.00 -10.78 -8.42
C TYR A 5 3.78 -11.13 -7.15
N THR A 6 3.34 -10.59 -6.04
CA THR A 6 3.77 -10.97 -4.70
C THR A 6 2.61 -11.69 -4.01
N MET A 7 2.86 -12.85 -3.44
CA MET A 7 1.86 -13.61 -2.68
C MET A 7 2.24 -13.64 -1.20
N PRO A 8 1.66 -12.77 -0.38
CA PRO A 8 1.84 -12.86 1.07
C PRO A 8 1.09 -14.09 1.60
N LEU A 9 1.80 -14.95 2.33
CA LEU A 9 1.18 -16.07 3.03
C LEU A 9 0.86 -15.62 4.46
N PRO A 10 -0.42 -15.75 4.91
CA PRO A 10 -0.77 -15.40 6.28
C PRO A 10 -0.08 -16.37 7.27
N GLU A 11 0.57 -15.83 8.28
CA GLU A 11 1.23 -16.63 9.32
C GLU A 11 0.23 -17.19 10.34
N ARG A 12 -0.96 -16.58 10.45
CA ARG A 12 -2.05 -16.96 11.34
C ARG A 12 -3.39 -16.63 10.70
N ASP A 13 -4.42 -17.41 11.04
CA ASP A 13 -5.81 -17.07 10.73
C ASP A 13 -6.24 -15.90 11.62
N GLU A 14 -6.23 -14.70 11.09
CA GLU A 14 -6.72 -13.50 11.78
C GLU A 14 -8.21 -13.33 11.47
N MET A 15 -9.04 -13.47 12.50
CA MET A 15 -10.50 -13.31 12.39
C MET A 15 -10.88 -11.83 12.22
N PHE A 16 -10.05 -10.89 12.71
CA PHE A 16 -10.26 -9.45 12.64
C PHE A 16 -8.95 -8.73 12.24
N LEU A 17 -9.08 -7.76 11.34
CA LEU A 17 -7.95 -6.90 10.96
C LEU A 17 -7.83 -5.73 11.94
N THR A 18 -6.63 -5.48 12.43
CA THR A 18 -6.34 -4.30 13.25
C THR A 18 -6.07 -3.08 12.37
N LYS A 19 -6.25 -1.87 12.93
CA LYS A 19 -5.84 -0.62 12.28
C LYS A 19 -4.39 -0.66 11.81
N GLY A 20 -3.48 -1.19 12.65
CA GLY A 20 -2.06 -1.31 12.32
C GLY A 20 -1.82 -2.22 11.12
N LYS A 21 -2.52 -3.36 11.03
CA LYS A 21 -2.42 -4.28 9.90
C LYS A 21 -2.91 -3.64 8.61
N MET A 22 -4.04 -2.93 8.62
CA MET A 22 -4.56 -2.22 7.46
C MET A 22 -3.59 -1.12 6.97
N ILE A 23 -2.93 -0.39 7.88
CA ILE A 23 -1.87 0.56 7.53
C ILE A 23 -0.69 -0.14 6.87
N GLN A 24 -0.23 -1.28 7.39
CA GLN A 24 0.85 -2.06 6.78
C GLN A 24 0.48 -2.53 5.37
N ASP A 25 -0.74 -2.98 5.17
CA ASP A 25 -1.23 -3.42 3.86
C ASP A 25 -1.23 -2.26 2.85
N ILE A 26 -1.66 -1.04 3.26
CA ILE A 26 -1.59 0.16 2.40
C ILE A 26 -0.13 0.49 2.05
N ILE A 27 0.79 0.46 3.03
CA ILE A 27 2.22 0.71 2.79
C ILE A 27 2.77 -0.28 1.77
N THR A 28 2.43 -1.56 1.89
CA THR A 28 2.84 -2.61 0.97
C THR A 28 2.33 -2.36 -0.45
N LEU A 29 1.04 -2.02 -0.61
CA LEU A 29 0.43 -1.70 -1.90
C LEU A 29 1.10 -0.51 -2.59
N LEU A 30 1.53 0.50 -1.83
CA LEU A 30 2.19 1.68 -2.37
C LEU A 30 3.68 1.43 -2.70
N GLY A 31 4.28 0.34 -2.22
CA GLY A 31 5.70 0.03 -2.36
C GLY A 31 6.19 -0.01 -3.80
N GLY A 32 5.44 -0.64 -4.72
CA GLY A 32 5.80 -0.71 -6.14
C GLY A 32 5.90 0.66 -6.80
N ARG A 33 4.91 1.54 -6.52
CA ARG A 33 4.91 2.92 -7.00
C ARG A 33 6.09 3.73 -6.50
N VAL A 34 6.41 3.58 -5.21
CA VAL A 34 7.53 4.28 -4.58
C VAL A 34 8.86 3.78 -5.11
N ALA A 35 9.00 2.47 -5.36
CA ALA A 35 10.19 1.89 -5.96
C ALA A 35 10.46 2.45 -7.37
N GLU A 36 9.42 2.53 -8.23
CA GLU A 36 9.54 3.16 -9.55
C GLU A 36 10.04 4.60 -9.44
N GLU A 37 9.47 5.40 -8.55
CA GLU A 37 9.87 6.79 -8.34
C GLU A 37 11.33 6.92 -7.92
N ILE A 38 11.78 6.10 -6.95
CA ILE A 38 13.14 6.16 -6.43
C ILE A 38 14.16 5.72 -7.49
N ILE A 39 13.90 4.62 -8.20
CA ILE A 39 14.87 4.00 -9.09
C ILE A 39 14.92 4.69 -10.46
N PHE A 40 13.75 5.02 -11.03
CA PHE A 40 13.67 5.54 -12.41
C PHE A 40 13.47 7.05 -12.46
N ASN A 41 13.21 7.71 -11.34
CA ASN A 41 12.77 9.11 -11.27
C ASN A 41 11.60 9.38 -12.24
N ASP A 42 10.78 8.36 -12.45
CA ASP A 42 9.59 8.37 -13.30
C ASP A 42 8.56 7.38 -12.74
N ILE A 43 7.36 7.42 -13.28
CA ILE A 43 6.24 6.65 -12.77
C ILE A 43 5.39 6.13 -13.92
N THR A 44 4.88 4.91 -13.76
CA THR A 44 4.04 4.26 -14.78
C THR A 44 2.60 4.07 -14.29
N THR A 45 1.75 3.59 -15.16
CA THR A 45 0.37 3.21 -14.83
C THR A 45 0.28 1.85 -14.14
N GLY A 46 1.41 1.14 -13.96
CA GLY A 46 1.46 -0.22 -13.41
C GLY A 46 0.85 -0.34 -12.02
N ALA A 47 1.04 0.66 -11.17
CA ALA A 47 0.52 0.69 -9.80
C ALA A 47 -0.97 1.09 -9.68
N SER A 48 -1.70 1.25 -10.78
CA SER A 48 -3.09 1.77 -10.74
C SER A 48 -4.04 0.92 -9.91
N GLN A 49 -3.91 -0.40 -9.96
CA GLN A 49 -4.74 -1.31 -9.18
C GLN A 49 -4.38 -1.26 -7.68
N ASP A 50 -3.10 -1.17 -7.35
CA ASP A 50 -2.63 -1.06 -5.96
C ASP A 50 -3.09 0.26 -5.33
N ILE A 51 -3.02 1.37 -6.07
CA ILE A 51 -3.55 2.68 -5.64
C ILE A 51 -5.05 2.61 -5.38
N LYS A 52 -5.81 1.94 -6.27
CA LYS A 52 -7.25 1.75 -6.09
C LYS A 52 -7.55 0.95 -4.83
N GLN A 53 -6.84 -0.14 -4.59
CA GLN A 53 -7.01 -0.99 -3.42
C GLN A 53 -6.61 -0.26 -2.13
N ALA A 54 -5.48 0.44 -2.12
CA ALA A 54 -5.02 1.26 -1.00
C ALA A 54 -6.06 2.34 -0.62
N THR A 55 -6.59 3.04 -1.63
CA THR A 55 -7.64 4.05 -1.43
C THR A 55 -8.92 3.44 -0.86
N GLY A 56 -9.35 2.28 -1.37
CA GLY A 56 -10.52 1.55 -0.84
C GLY A 56 -10.34 1.16 0.62
N THR A 57 -9.16 0.62 0.97
CA THR A 57 -8.82 0.26 2.35
C THR A 57 -8.81 1.49 3.28
N ALA A 58 -8.17 2.60 2.86
CA ALA A 58 -8.17 3.84 3.63
C ALA A 58 -9.58 4.39 3.82
N ARG A 59 -10.42 4.35 2.79
CA ARG A 59 -11.83 4.78 2.88
C ARG A 59 -12.61 3.93 3.87
N ALA A 60 -12.48 2.60 3.83
CA ALA A 60 -13.13 1.69 4.78
C ALA A 60 -12.67 1.96 6.23
N MET A 61 -11.39 2.27 6.46
CA MET A 61 -10.89 2.67 7.78
C MET A 61 -11.62 3.91 8.32
N VAL A 62 -11.91 4.88 7.46
CA VAL A 62 -12.54 6.14 7.83
C VAL A 62 -14.05 5.99 7.96
N THR A 63 -14.72 5.34 7.00
CA THR A 63 -16.19 5.33 6.89
C THR A 63 -16.86 4.14 7.57
N LYS A 64 -16.18 2.98 7.63
CA LYS A 64 -16.77 1.71 8.10
C LYS A 64 -16.31 1.31 9.49
N TYR A 65 -15.02 1.45 9.79
CA TYR A 65 -14.42 0.90 11.00
C TYR A 65 -14.19 1.93 12.12
N GLY A 66 -14.49 3.22 11.89
CA GLY A 66 -14.32 4.26 12.89
C GLY A 66 -12.86 4.49 13.30
N PHE A 67 -11.89 4.27 12.39
CA PHE A 67 -10.47 4.41 12.68
C PHE A 67 -9.93 5.83 12.47
N SER A 68 -10.79 6.80 12.15
CA SER A 68 -10.46 8.22 12.07
C SER A 68 -11.03 8.97 13.28
N GLU A 69 -10.20 9.73 13.97
CA GLU A 69 -10.64 10.55 15.11
C GLU A 69 -11.56 11.71 14.65
N ALA A 70 -11.32 12.27 13.46
CA ALA A 70 -12.10 13.37 12.92
C ALA A 70 -13.54 12.97 12.55
N ILE A 71 -13.74 11.71 12.15
CA ILE A 71 -15.06 11.13 11.84
C ILE A 71 -15.69 10.48 13.06
N GLY A 72 -14.89 9.90 13.95
CA GLY A 72 -15.34 9.20 15.14
C GLY A 72 -15.96 7.84 14.83
N LEU A 73 -16.79 7.37 15.77
CA LEU A 73 -17.43 6.04 15.72
C LEU A 73 -18.79 6.09 15.00
N VAL A 74 -18.80 6.70 13.82
CA VAL A 74 -20.00 6.79 12.97
C VAL A 74 -19.74 5.99 11.69
N ASN A 75 -20.69 5.14 11.32
CA ASN A 75 -20.64 4.42 10.05
C ASN A 75 -21.27 5.28 8.94
N TYR A 76 -20.45 5.63 7.95
CA TYR A 76 -20.86 6.35 6.73
C TYR A 76 -20.71 5.47 5.48
N ASP A 77 -20.53 4.16 5.65
CA ASP A 77 -20.45 3.20 4.53
C ASP A 77 -21.84 2.89 4.00
N ASN A 78 -22.02 2.98 2.69
CA ASN A 78 -23.31 2.78 2.02
C ASN A 78 -23.46 1.34 1.48
N GLU A 79 -22.58 0.39 1.85
CA GLU A 79 -22.62 -0.98 1.32
C GLU A 79 -23.92 -1.76 1.68
N ASP A 80 -24.68 -1.32 2.68
CA ASP A 80 -25.92 -2.02 3.10
C ASP A 80 -27.16 -1.66 2.27
N ASP A 81 -27.09 -0.70 1.34
CA ASP A 81 -28.23 -0.28 0.51
C ASP A 81 -28.36 -1.02 -0.83
N GLU A 82 -27.54 -2.02 -1.13
CA GLU A 82 -27.59 -2.78 -2.40
C GLU A 82 -28.57 -3.94 -2.43
N VAL A 83 -29.70 -3.90 -1.72
CA VAL A 83 -30.74 -4.92 -1.88
C VAL A 83 -32.09 -4.29 -2.27
N PHE A 84 -32.14 -3.60 -3.40
CA PHE A 84 -33.40 -3.48 -4.13
C PHE A 84 -33.16 -3.36 -5.64
N ILE A 85 -33.35 -4.47 -6.31
CA ILE A 85 -33.37 -4.59 -7.77
C ILE A 85 -34.47 -3.68 -8.34
N GLY A 86 -34.11 -2.68 -9.12
CA GLY A 86 -35.00 -2.11 -10.12
C GLY A 86 -35.32 -0.62 -10.12
N ILE A 87 -34.67 0.23 -9.35
CA ILE A 87 -34.81 1.69 -9.48
C ILE A 87 -33.39 2.30 -9.54
N ASP A 88 -33.16 2.99 -10.64
CA ASP A 88 -31.97 3.85 -10.89
C ASP A 88 -32.03 5.06 -9.93
N LEU A 89 -31.76 4.80 -8.64
CA LEU A 89 -31.70 5.85 -7.63
C LEU A 89 -30.25 6.34 -7.58
N ALA A 90 -30.07 7.57 -8.03
CA ALA A 90 -28.87 8.35 -7.81
C ALA A 90 -28.32 8.05 -6.41
N HIS A 91 -27.05 7.66 -6.32
CA HIS A 91 -26.32 7.43 -5.07
C HIS A 91 -26.51 8.65 -4.15
N THR A 92 -27.51 8.58 -3.28
CA THR A 92 -27.78 9.63 -2.34
C THR A 92 -26.72 9.52 -1.24
N LYS A 93 -25.82 10.50 -1.19
CA LYS A 93 -24.88 10.59 -0.08
C LYS A 93 -25.69 10.69 1.21
N ASN A 94 -25.57 9.73 2.11
CA ASN A 94 -26.26 9.74 3.41
C ASN A 94 -25.62 10.72 4.42
N PHE A 95 -24.75 11.62 3.96
CA PHE A 95 -24.04 12.56 4.83
C PHE A 95 -23.85 13.92 4.12
N SER A 96 -23.66 14.98 4.93
CA SER A 96 -23.49 16.35 4.45
C SER A 96 -22.20 16.54 3.66
N ASP A 97 -22.13 17.60 2.85
CA ASP A 97 -20.91 17.97 2.11
C ASP A 97 -19.72 18.23 3.05
N GLY A 98 -19.96 18.76 4.26
CA GLY A 98 -18.91 18.94 5.26
C GLY A 98 -18.30 17.60 5.72
N VAL A 99 -19.14 16.59 5.96
CA VAL A 99 -18.66 15.25 6.31
C VAL A 99 -17.93 14.62 5.13
N ALA A 100 -18.43 14.76 3.90
CA ALA A 100 -17.75 14.29 2.70
C ALA A 100 -16.34 14.86 2.58
N HIS A 101 -16.19 16.17 2.77
CA HIS A 101 -14.90 16.84 2.73
C HIS A 101 -13.94 16.29 3.82
N THR A 102 -14.45 16.07 5.04
CA THR A 102 -13.65 15.50 6.12
C THR A 102 -13.21 14.07 5.81
N ILE A 103 -14.09 13.22 5.24
CA ILE A 103 -13.75 11.87 4.80
C ILE A 103 -12.64 11.92 3.76
N ASP A 104 -12.76 12.75 2.73
CA ASP A 104 -11.76 12.86 1.68
C ASP A 104 -10.40 13.35 2.22
N ALA A 105 -10.40 14.28 3.16
CA ALA A 105 -9.19 14.77 3.83
C ALA A 105 -8.50 13.66 4.66
N GLU A 106 -9.27 12.90 5.45
CA GLU A 106 -8.74 11.81 6.27
C GLU A 106 -8.21 10.64 5.40
N VAL A 107 -8.91 10.28 4.32
CA VAL A 107 -8.43 9.28 3.37
C VAL A 107 -7.10 9.72 2.76
N LYS A 108 -7.04 10.97 2.27
CA LYS A 108 -5.80 11.51 1.70
C LYS A 108 -4.66 11.51 2.72
N LYS A 109 -4.91 11.90 3.96
CA LYS A 109 -3.93 11.90 5.04
C LYS A 109 -3.36 10.50 5.29
N ILE A 110 -4.21 9.47 5.37
CA ILE A 110 -3.77 8.08 5.55
C ILE A 110 -2.86 7.65 4.39
N ILE A 111 -3.24 7.95 3.16
CA ILE A 111 -2.44 7.60 1.97
C ILE A 111 -1.09 8.34 1.99
N ASP A 112 -1.08 9.64 2.27
CA ASP A 112 0.15 10.45 2.31
C ASP A 112 1.12 9.94 3.41
N GLU A 113 0.61 9.60 4.59
CA GLU A 113 1.40 9.04 5.70
C GLU A 113 1.97 7.66 5.35
N CYS A 114 1.17 6.79 4.72
CA CYS A 114 1.61 5.48 4.26
C CYS A 114 2.66 5.58 3.14
N TYR A 115 2.45 6.50 2.20
CA TYR A 115 3.43 6.78 1.14
C TYR A 115 4.77 7.25 1.72
N ALA A 116 4.76 8.19 2.67
CA ALA A 116 5.97 8.67 3.31
C ALA A 116 6.72 7.54 4.04
N LYS A 117 6.00 6.64 4.73
CA LYS A 117 6.57 5.46 5.37
C LYS A 117 7.17 4.47 4.37
N ALA A 118 6.45 4.17 3.27
CA ALA A 118 6.97 3.31 2.21
C ALA A 118 8.27 3.87 1.62
N LYS A 119 8.30 5.20 1.38
CA LYS A 119 9.49 5.90 0.86
C LYS A 119 10.67 5.82 1.82
N ALA A 120 10.44 6.03 3.11
CA ALA A 120 11.48 5.90 4.13
C ALA A 120 12.05 4.47 4.17
N ILE A 121 11.20 3.45 4.24
CA ILE A 121 11.61 2.04 4.27
C ILE A 121 12.45 1.68 3.05
N LEU A 122 12.01 2.02 1.84
CA LEU A 122 12.73 1.69 0.62
C LEU A 122 14.02 2.47 0.48
N THR A 123 14.06 3.73 0.90
CA THR A 123 15.28 4.55 0.87
C THR A 123 16.32 4.02 1.85
N GLU A 124 15.92 3.63 3.06
CA GLU A 124 16.81 3.04 4.07
C GLU A 124 17.35 1.67 3.64
N ASN A 125 16.61 0.94 2.80
CA ASN A 125 16.95 -0.39 2.33
C ASN A 125 17.21 -0.44 0.82
N ILE A 126 17.74 0.64 0.24
CA ILE A 126 17.92 0.76 -1.22
C ILE A 126 18.79 -0.36 -1.81
N GLU A 127 19.83 -0.78 -1.08
CA GLU A 127 20.71 -1.87 -1.50
C GLU A 127 19.98 -3.21 -1.56
N ILE A 128 19.08 -3.47 -0.60
CA ILE A 128 18.24 -4.68 -0.60
C ILE A 128 17.27 -4.66 -1.79
N LEU A 129 16.72 -3.49 -2.12
CA LEU A 129 15.86 -3.33 -3.30
C LEU A 129 16.62 -3.71 -4.58
N HIS A 130 17.85 -3.20 -4.77
CA HIS A 130 18.69 -3.55 -5.92
C HIS A 130 19.02 -5.04 -5.97
N LYS A 131 19.52 -5.61 -4.87
CA LYS A 131 19.85 -7.05 -4.79
C LYS A 131 18.64 -7.93 -5.05
N SER A 132 17.46 -7.54 -4.55
CA SER A 132 16.21 -8.27 -4.82
C SER A 132 15.84 -8.25 -6.31
N ALA A 133 16.00 -7.11 -6.97
CA ALA A 133 15.73 -6.97 -8.39
C ALA A 133 16.71 -7.80 -9.23
N GLU A 134 18.00 -7.77 -8.94
CA GLU A 134 19.03 -8.58 -9.59
C GLU A 134 18.74 -10.08 -9.45
N LEU A 135 18.41 -10.52 -8.24
CA LEU A 135 18.07 -11.91 -7.95
C LEU A 135 16.80 -12.37 -8.70
N LEU A 136 15.80 -11.48 -8.81
CA LEU A 136 14.58 -11.75 -9.59
C LEU A 136 14.85 -11.82 -11.10
N ILE A 137 15.75 -11.00 -11.63
CA ILE A 137 16.17 -11.06 -13.04
C ILE A 137 16.87 -12.38 -13.33
N GLU A 138 17.71 -12.87 -12.40
CA GLU A 138 18.46 -14.10 -12.55
C GLU A 138 17.57 -15.34 -12.41
N LYS A 139 16.70 -15.38 -11.36
CA LYS A 139 15.96 -16.59 -10.98
C LYS A 139 14.48 -16.56 -11.39
N GLU A 140 13.97 -15.43 -11.85
CA GLU A 140 12.54 -15.18 -12.16
C GLU A 140 11.58 -15.34 -10.96
N ARG A 141 12.05 -15.91 -9.85
CA ARG A 141 11.32 -16.10 -8.60
C ARG A 141 12.29 -16.16 -7.43
N ILE A 142 11.91 -15.54 -6.31
CA ILE A 142 12.61 -15.67 -5.03
C ILE A 142 11.64 -16.14 -3.95
N THR A 143 12.14 -16.92 -3.00
CA THR A 143 11.40 -17.36 -1.81
C THR A 143 11.56 -16.35 -0.68
N ARG A 144 10.77 -16.51 0.39
CA ARG A 144 10.89 -15.70 1.60
C ARG A 144 12.28 -15.81 2.22
N GLU A 145 12.81 -17.03 2.33
CA GLU A 145 14.11 -17.30 2.92
C GLU A 145 15.24 -16.65 2.11
N GLU A 146 15.17 -16.72 0.79
CA GLU A 146 16.13 -16.06 -0.10
C GLU A 146 16.08 -14.54 0.04
N PHE A 147 14.87 -13.95 0.15
CA PHE A 147 14.71 -12.53 0.37
C PHE A 147 15.23 -12.09 1.75
N GLU A 148 14.88 -12.81 2.82
CA GLU A 148 15.33 -12.51 4.18
C GLU A 148 16.85 -12.59 4.31
N SER A 149 17.51 -13.52 3.61
CA SER A 149 18.98 -13.65 3.60
C SER A 149 19.71 -12.44 3.03
N LEU A 150 19.04 -11.58 2.24
CA LEU A 150 19.64 -10.37 1.72
C LEU A 150 19.93 -9.33 2.81
N PHE A 151 19.21 -9.38 3.94
CA PHE A 151 19.43 -8.50 5.08
C PHE A 151 20.60 -8.94 5.96
N ASP A 152 20.95 -10.23 5.94
CA ASP A 152 22.04 -10.80 6.74
C ASP A 152 23.41 -10.71 6.04
N ALA A 153 23.44 -10.40 4.74
CA ALA A 153 24.67 -10.28 3.99
C ALA A 153 25.44 -9.01 4.42
N PRO A 154 26.74 -9.09 4.77
CA PRO A 154 27.54 -7.92 5.08
C PRO A 154 27.53 -6.98 3.88
N THR A 155 27.33 -5.70 4.14
CA THR A 155 27.38 -4.64 3.12
C THR A 155 28.79 -4.60 2.55
N GLU A 156 29.01 -5.15 1.37
CA GLU A 156 30.26 -4.95 0.63
C GLU A 156 30.32 -3.48 0.24
N THR A 157 31.13 -2.72 0.95
CA THR A 157 31.47 -1.37 0.58
C THR A 157 32.18 -1.43 -0.76
N LEU A 158 31.51 -1.07 -1.86
CA LEU A 158 32.13 -0.85 -3.16
C LEU A 158 33.13 0.31 -3.00
N VAL A 159 34.37 -0.04 -2.74
CA VAL A 159 35.51 0.88 -2.86
C VAL A 159 35.66 1.10 -4.37
N LEU A 160 35.15 2.22 -4.86
CA LEU A 160 35.53 2.71 -6.19
C LEU A 160 37.02 3.04 -6.12
N GLU A 161 37.85 2.10 -6.58
CA GLU A 161 39.23 2.40 -6.91
C GLU A 161 39.22 3.37 -8.10
N THR A 162 39.37 4.64 -7.77
CA THR A 162 39.77 5.66 -8.76
C THR A 162 41.26 5.40 -9.04
N GLU A 163 41.54 4.65 -10.11
CA GLU A 163 42.87 4.68 -10.69
C GLU A 163 43.10 6.05 -11.34
N VAL A 164 44.19 6.65 -10.94
CA VAL A 164 44.79 7.91 -11.39
C VAL A 164 45.41 7.73 -12.77
#